data_e55e88e6e07b09564cadbc83b0745521
#
_entry.id   e55e88e6e07b09564cadbc83b0745521
#
_cell.length_a   1.000
_cell.length_b   1.000
_cell.length_c   1.000
_cell.angle_alpha   90.00
_cell.angle_beta   90.00
_cell.angle_gamma   90.00
#
_symmetry.space_group_name_H-M   'P 1'
#
loop_
_entity.id
_entity.type
_entity.pdbx_description
1 polymer ?
#
loop_
_entity_poly.entity_id
_entity_poly.type
_entity_poly.pdbx_seq_one_letter_code
_entity_poly.pdbx_strand_id
1 'polypeptide(L)'
;TTFAYNIILPAGVSIPTFKAITADGATAVTSTTKQERITTITYEVTSEDGTANNTYEVIVEQLQSSVCTLDAIYLDGTPLESFDQYTQQYNVELPYGTIQLPEVTATVSDPAATYEIEMDTTLMQAIITVTAENNDQMTYTIYFTIAKNTDATLSGIYADGILVANFDAITFNY
;
A
#
# COMPACT_ATOMS: atom_id res chain seq x y z
N THR A 1 -15.25 43.64 -8.69
CA THR A 1 -16.10 42.47 -8.49
C THR A 1 -15.24 41.23 -8.60
N THR A 2 -15.45 40.25 -7.72
CA THR A 2 -14.73 38.95 -7.74
C THR A 2 -15.64 37.85 -8.28
N PHE A 3 -15.12 37.04 -9.19
CA PHE A 3 -15.79 35.86 -9.76
C PHE A 3 -14.93 34.61 -9.47
N ALA A 4 -15.52 33.60 -8.87
CA ALA A 4 -14.80 32.37 -8.50
C ALA A 4 -15.34 31.16 -9.31
N TYR A 5 -14.41 30.31 -9.79
CA TYR A 5 -14.66 29.08 -10.55
C TYR A 5 -13.98 27.92 -9.83
N ASN A 6 -14.75 26.91 -9.44
CA ASN A 6 -14.23 25.74 -8.72
C ASN A 6 -14.02 24.56 -9.69
N ILE A 7 -12.87 23.91 -9.58
CA ILE A 7 -12.49 22.71 -10.33
C ILE A 7 -12.01 21.67 -9.34
N ILE A 8 -12.53 20.45 -9.45
CA ILE A 8 -12.07 19.32 -8.64
C ILE A 8 -11.29 18.37 -9.56
N LEU A 9 -10.07 18.03 -9.17
CA LEU A 9 -9.22 17.06 -9.88
C LEU A 9 -9.07 15.78 -9.05
N PRO A 10 -9.10 14.60 -9.68
CA PRO A 10 -8.73 13.36 -9.01
C PRO A 10 -7.32 13.41 -8.43
N ALA A 11 -7.04 12.52 -7.47
CA ALA A 11 -5.69 12.34 -6.93
C ALA A 11 -4.67 12.04 -8.04
N GLY A 12 -3.46 12.57 -7.91
CA GLY A 12 -2.36 12.36 -8.86
C GLY A 12 -2.50 13.08 -10.20
N VAL A 13 -3.64 13.71 -10.50
CA VAL A 13 -3.83 14.48 -11.74
C VAL A 13 -3.13 15.83 -11.64
N SER A 14 -2.26 16.12 -12.60
CA SER A 14 -1.56 17.42 -12.66
C SER A 14 -2.54 18.57 -12.92
N ILE A 15 -2.32 19.69 -12.24
CA ILE A 15 -3.11 20.91 -12.47
C ILE A 15 -2.82 21.43 -13.89
N PRO A 16 -3.85 21.60 -14.75
CA PRO A 16 -3.66 22.11 -16.10
C PRO A 16 -3.20 23.59 -16.07
N THR A 17 -2.55 24.02 -17.14
CA THR A 17 -2.21 25.42 -17.33
C THR A 17 -3.45 26.21 -17.70
N PHE A 18 -3.77 27.24 -16.91
CA PHE A 18 -4.87 28.16 -17.18
C PHE A 18 -4.36 29.42 -17.89
N LYS A 19 -5.14 29.92 -18.82
CA LYS A 19 -4.86 31.15 -19.56
C LYS A 19 -6.11 32.02 -19.60
N ALA A 20 -6.00 33.26 -19.18
CA ALA A 20 -7.04 34.27 -19.38
C ALA A 20 -6.91 34.89 -20.77
N ILE A 21 -8.05 35.24 -21.38
CA ILE A 21 -8.16 36.06 -22.57
C ILE A 21 -8.95 37.28 -22.16
N THR A 22 -8.35 38.45 -22.21
CA THR A 22 -8.99 39.73 -21.86
C THR A 22 -9.82 40.27 -23.04
N ALA A 23 -10.73 41.18 -22.72
CA ALA A 23 -11.34 42.03 -23.74
C ALA A 23 -10.27 42.93 -24.41
N ASP A 24 -10.60 43.50 -25.58
CA ASP A 24 -9.69 44.36 -26.33
C ASP A 24 -9.25 45.55 -25.49
N GLY A 25 -7.95 45.83 -25.50
CA GLY A 25 -7.33 46.90 -24.72
C GLY A 25 -7.17 46.64 -23.19
N ALA A 26 -7.86 45.64 -22.62
CA ALA A 26 -7.74 45.32 -21.20
C ALA A 26 -6.46 44.55 -20.89
N THR A 27 -5.96 44.71 -19.66
CA THR A 27 -4.76 44.01 -19.17
C THR A 27 -5.11 43.07 -18.04
N ALA A 28 -4.36 41.93 -17.89
CA ALA A 28 -4.52 41.00 -16.78
C ALA A 28 -3.19 40.74 -16.10
N VAL A 29 -3.18 40.76 -14.78
CA VAL A 29 -2.09 40.28 -13.93
C VAL A 29 -2.50 38.94 -13.31
N THR A 30 -1.63 37.96 -13.39
CA THR A 30 -1.89 36.60 -12.88
C THR A 30 -1.02 36.32 -11.67
N SER A 31 -1.62 35.78 -10.63
CA SER A 31 -0.92 35.22 -9.47
C SER A 31 -1.43 33.85 -9.14
N THR A 32 -0.59 33.04 -8.49
CA THR A 32 -0.96 31.67 -8.07
C THR A 32 -0.54 31.45 -6.64
N THR A 33 -1.47 30.96 -5.83
CA THR A 33 -1.21 30.55 -4.45
C THR A 33 -1.56 29.07 -4.30
N LYS A 34 -0.78 28.34 -3.47
CA LYS A 34 -1.05 26.96 -3.15
C LYS A 34 -1.10 26.79 -1.64
N GLN A 35 -2.17 26.19 -1.15
CA GLN A 35 -2.38 25.83 0.24
C GLN A 35 -2.82 24.36 0.27
N GLU A 36 -1.94 23.47 0.75
CA GLU A 36 -2.18 22.02 0.76
C GLU A 36 -2.63 21.49 -0.61
N ARG A 37 -3.92 21.15 -0.75
CA ARG A 37 -4.52 20.59 -1.95
C ARG A 37 -5.27 21.60 -2.80
N ILE A 38 -5.36 22.83 -2.34
CA ILE A 38 -6.06 23.92 -3.03
C ILE A 38 -5.03 24.80 -3.71
N THR A 39 -5.18 24.96 -5.02
CA THR A 39 -4.43 25.94 -5.81
C THR A 39 -5.39 26.98 -6.35
N THR A 40 -5.14 28.23 -6.00
CA THR A 40 -5.94 29.37 -6.50
C THR A 40 -5.11 30.14 -7.52
N ILE A 41 -5.65 30.28 -8.74
CA ILE A 41 -5.11 31.12 -9.79
C ILE A 41 -5.99 32.35 -9.88
N THR A 42 -5.40 33.53 -9.61
CA THR A 42 -6.10 34.80 -9.58
C THR A 42 -5.69 35.61 -10.80
N TYR A 43 -6.67 36.16 -11.51
CA TYR A 43 -6.50 37.09 -12.60
C TYR A 43 -7.12 38.46 -12.18
N GLU A 44 -6.28 39.47 -12.02
CA GLU A 44 -6.71 40.83 -11.81
C GLU A 44 -6.77 41.57 -13.17
N VAL A 45 -7.97 41.85 -13.63
CA VAL A 45 -8.20 42.43 -14.95
C VAL A 45 -8.58 43.91 -14.81
N THR A 46 -7.84 44.78 -15.53
CA THR A 46 -8.06 46.18 -15.55
C THR A 46 -8.49 46.64 -16.97
N SER A 47 -9.56 47.44 -17.07
CA SER A 47 -9.99 48.00 -18.34
C SER A 47 -8.92 48.92 -18.97
N GLU A 48 -8.99 49.14 -20.30
CA GLU A 48 -8.02 49.98 -21.04
C GLU A 48 -7.91 51.40 -20.45
N ASP A 49 -9.02 51.98 -20.03
CA ASP A 49 -9.07 53.33 -19.43
C ASP A 49 -8.69 53.34 -17.94
N GLY A 50 -8.38 52.17 -17.34
CA GLY A 50 -8.00 52.03 -15.93
C GLY A 50 -9.12 52.28 -14.92
N THR A 51 -10.35 52.49 -15.34
CA THR A 51 -11.47 52.87 -14.46
C THR A 51 -12.21 51.70 -13.84
N ALA A 52 -12.12 50.52 -14.45
CA ALA A 52 -12.78 49.28 -13.95
C ALA A 52 -11.78 48.18 -13.67
N ASN A 53 -11.98 47.48 -12.54
CA ASN A 53 -11.20 46.33 -12.13
C ASN A 53 -12.11 45.15 -11.75
N ASN A 54 -11.79 43.96 -12.24
CA ASN A 54 -12.42 42.70 -11.82
C ASN A 54 -11.36 41.67 -11.48
N THR A 55 -11.69 40.81 -10.51
CA THR A 55 -10.88 39.69 -10.09
C THR A 55 -11.59 38.39 -10.48
N TYR A 56 -10.85 37.49 -11.12
CA TYR A 56 -11.33 36.16 -11.46
C TYR A 56 -10.42 35.15 -10.76
N GLU A 57 -11.01 34.18 -10.06
CA GLU A 57 -10.31 33.17 -9.33
C GLU A 57 -10.69 31.79 -9.89
N VAL A 58 -9.68 30.98 -10.22
CA VAL A 58 -9.85 29.56 -10.51
C VAL A 58 -9.31 28.80 -9.31
N ILE A 59 -10.20 28.17 -8.56
CA ILE A 59 -9.89 27.41 -7.35
C ILE A 59 -9.88 25.94 -7.75
N VAL A 60 -8.69 25.32 -7.73
CA VAL A 60 -8.48 23.92 -8.08
C VAL A 60 -8.23 23.15 -6.81
N GLU A 61 -9.13 22.21 -6.49
CA GLU A 61 -9.00 21.26 -5.40
C GLU A 61 -8.55 19.91 -5.96
N GLN A 62 -7.46 19.35 -5.42
CA GLN A 62 -7.02 17.98 -5.73
C GLN A 62 -7.53 17.03 -4.64
N LEU A 63 -8.27 16.00 -5.05
CA LEU A 63 -8.76 14.97 -4.14
C LEU A 63 -7.60 14.14 -3.57
N GLN A 64 -7.83 13.56 -2.40
CA GLN A 64 -6.92 12.56 -1.81
C GLN A 64 -7.06 11.22 -2.53
N SER A 65 -5.96 10.46 -2.57
CA SER A 65 -6.00 9.10 -3.08
C SER A 65 -6.77 8.18 -2.15
N SER A 66 -7.59 7.31 -2.70
CA SER A 66 -8.30 6.24 -2.01
C SER A 66 -7.66 4.86 -2.21
N VAL A 67 -6.47 4.80 -2.84
CA VAL A 67 -5.78 3.53 -3.12
C VAL A 67 -5.15 3.01 -1.84
N CYS A 68 -5.71 1.92 -1.30
CA CYS A 68 -5.26 1.21 -0.11
C CYS A 68 -4.86 -0.24 -0.42
N THR A 69 -4.34 -0.50 -1.62
CA THR A 69 -3.85 -1.81 -2.05
C THR A 69 -2.33 -1.94 -1.91
N LEU A 70 -1.85 -3.19 -1.92
CA LEU A 70 -0.44 -3.53 -1.99
C LEU A 70 -0.07 -3.99 -3.40
N ASP A 71 1.16 -3.71 -3.82
CA ASP A 71 1.77 -4.29 -5.03
C ASP A 71 2.40 -5.65 -4.74
N ALA A 72 2.93 -5.84 -3.53
CA ALA A 72 3.56 -7.09 -3.11
C ALA A 72 3.59 -7.25 -1.59
N ILE A 73 3.63 -8.51 -1.14
CA ILE A 73 3.95 -8.92 0.23
C ILE A 73 5.20 -9.81 0.15
N TYR A 74 6.10 -9.69 1.13
CA TYR A 74 7.33 -10.46 1.20
C TYR A 74 7.40 -11.21 2.52
N LEU A 75 7.94 -12.42 2.48
CA LEU A 75 8.25 -13.27 3.61
C LEU A 75 9.77 -13.52 3.63
N ASP A 76 10.47 -13.07 4.66
CA ASP A 76 11.94 -13.08 4.72
C ASP A 76 12.59 -12.53 3.44
N GLY A 77 12.01 -11.44 2.88
CA GLY A 77 12.48 -10.80 1.66
C GLY A 77 12.11 -11.53 0.35
N THR A 78 11.44 -12.68 0.41
CA THR A 78 10.96 -13.43 -0.76
C THR A 78 9.51 -13.03 -1.07
N PRO A 79 9.18 -12.64 -2.32
CA PRO A 79 7.81 -12.30 -2.68
C PRO A 79 6.84 -13.46 -2.42
N LEU A 80 5.67 -13.16 -1.86
CA LEU A 80 4.58 -14.11 -1.70
C LEU A 80 4.08 -14.54 -3.07
N GLU A 81 4.22 -15.83 -3.39
CA GLU A 81 3.77 -16.39 -4.67
C GLU A 81 2.25 -16.21 -4.83
N SER A 82 1.82 -15.96 -6.07
CA SER A 82 0.41 -15.78 -6.42
C SER A 82 -0.28 -14.64 -5.64
N PHE A 83 0.47 -13.61 -5.20
CA PHE A 83 -0.12 -12.43 -4.60
C PHE A 83 -1.04 -11.73 -5.62
N ASP A 84 -2.23 -11.34 -5.16
CA ASP A 84 -3.21 -10.51 -5.89
C ASP A 84 -3.71 -9.40 -4.98
N GLN A 85 -3.64 -8.16 -5.44
CA GLN A 85 -3.94 -6.96 -4.63
C GLN A 85 -5.37 -6.90 -4.07
N TYR A 86 -6.31 -7.70 -4.60
CA TYR A 86 -7.70 -7.75 -4.14
C TYR A 86 -8.01 -9.00 -3.31
N THR A 87 -7.07 -9.94 -3.22
CA THR A 87 -7.18 -11.10 -2.35
C THR A 87 -6.68 -10.75 -0.96
N GLN A 88 -7.57 -10.82 0.03
CA GLN A 88 -7.30 -10.37 1.39
C GLN A 88 -6.83 -11.47 2.35
N GLN A 89 -6.81 -12.73 1.93
CA GLN A 89 -6.44 -13.86 2.77
C GLN A 89 -5.51 -14.82 2.04
N TYR A 90 -4.41 -15.18 2.71
CA TYR A 90 -3.38 -16.07 2.20
C TYR A 90 -3.09 -17.17 3.21
N ASN A 91 -2.84 -18.39 2.74
CA ASN A 91 -2.39 -19.49 3.55
C ASN A 91 -0.98 -19.89 3.11
N VAL A 92 -0.04 -19.92 4.05
CA VAL A 92 1.36 -20.22 3.82
C VAL A 92 1.76 -21.40 4.69
N GLU A 93 2.24 -22.47 4.08
CA GLU A 93 2.81 -23.62 4.80
C GLU A 93 4.32 -23.42 4.97
N LEU A 94 4.76 -23.35 6.22
CA LEU A 94 6.17 -23.25 6.60
C LEU A 94 6.78 -24.65 6.71
N PRO A 95 8.11 -24.82 6.48
CA PRO A 95 8.79 -26.10 6.62
C PRO A 95 8.61 -26.72 7.99
N TYR A 96 8.65 -28.06 8.06
CA TYR A 96 8.70 -28.80 9.33
C TYR A 96 9.86 -28.30 10.20
N GLY A 97 9.61 -28.10 11.48
CA GLY A 97 10.62 -27.65 12.44
C GLY A 97 10.81 -26.14 12.50
N THR A 98 10.02 -25.36 11.75
CA THR A 98 10.01 -23.90 11.86
C THR A 98 9.60 -23.51 13.30
N ILE A 99 10.42 -22.69 13.96
CA ILE A 99 10.22 -22.23 15.35
C ILE A 99 9.89 -20.76 15.44
N GLN A 100 10.02 -20.01 14.35
CA GLN A 100 9.75 -18.59 14.28
C GLN A 100 9.02 -18.25 12.98
N LEU A 101 8.02 -17.36 13.05
CA LEU A 101 7.38 -16.87 11.85
C LEU A 101 8.34 -16.02 11.02
N PRO A 102 8.18 -16.01 9.69
CA PRO A 102 9.01 -15.17 8.81
C PRO A 102 8.75 -13.68 9.08
N GLU A 103 9.75 -12.85 8.79
CA GLU A 103 9.57 -11.40 8.72
C GLU A 103 8.63 -11.08 7.55
N VAL A 104 7.58 -10.30 7.84
CA VAL A 104 6.61 -9.86 6.83
C VAL A 104 6.89 -8.41 6.48
N THR A 105 7.03 -8.11 5.18
CA THR A 105 7.10 -6.75 4.66
C THR A 105 6.21 -6.60 3.45
N ALA A 106 5.89 -5.35 3.06
CA ALA A 106 5.00 -5.09 1.94
C ALA A 106 5.41 -3.85 1.14
N THR A 107 4.89 -3.75 -0.09
CA THR A 107 5.01 -2.55 -0.93
C THR A 107 3.61 -2.05 -1.25
N VAL A 108 3.33 -0.77 -0.94
CA VAL A 108 2.05 -0.13 -1.26
C VAL A 108 1.94 0.21 -2.74
N SER A 109 0.73 0.14 -3.30
CA SER A 109 0.47 0.51 -4.70
C SER A 109 0.49 2.03 -4.92
N ASP A 110 0.14 2.81 -3.89
CA ASP A 110 0.20 4.27 -3.93
C ASP A 110 1.25 4.78 -2.94
N PRO A 111 2.24 5.58 -3.38
CA PRO A 111 3.25 6.16 -2.49
C PRO A 111 2.69 7.03 -1.36
N ALA A 112 1.44 7.52 -1.48
CA ALA A 112 0.75 8.29 -0.45
C ALA A 112 0.06 7.42 0.60
N ALA A 113 -0.05 6.10 0.37
CA ALA A 113 -0.57 5.14 1.33
C ALA A 113 0.51 4.73 2.34
N THR A 114 0.06 4.31 3.51
CA THR A 114 0.91 3.73 4.57
C THR A 114 0.42 2.35 4.93
N TYR A 115 1.24 1.54 5.60
CA TYR A 115 0.80 0.26 6.13
C TYR A 115 1.39 -0.03 7.51
N GLU A 116 0.68 -0.85 8.27
CA GLU A 116 1.11 -1.40 9.55
C GLU A 116 0.96 -2.92 9.52
N ILE A 117 1.86 -3.62 10.24
CA ILE A 117 1.86 -5.08 10.32
C ILE A 117 1.77 -5.49 11.79
N GLU A 118 0.76 -6.31 12.09
CA GLU A 118 0.59 -6.98 13.38
C GLU A 118 0.91 -8.48 13.22
N MET A 119 1.86 -8.99 14.02
CA MET A 119 2.22 -10.40 14.06
C MET A 119 1.60 -11.06 15.29
N ASP A 120 0.71 -12.03 15.08
CA ASP A 120 0.16 -12.87 16.16
C ASP A 120 0.77 -14.28 16.07
N THR A 121 1.77 -14.52 16.92
CA THR A 121 2.44 -15.82 17.00
C THR A 121 1.57 -16.91 17.62
N THR A 122 0.55 -16.55 18.40
CA THR A 122 -0.39 -17.50 19.03
C THR A 122 -1.37 -18.04 18.00
N LEU A 123 -1.90 -17.16 17.16
CA LEU A 123 -2.81 -17.53 16.08
C LEU A 123 -2.07 -17.88 14.77
N MET A 124 -0.74 -17.83 14.78
CA MET A 124 0.09 -18.10 13.61
C MET A 124 -0.35 -17.27 12.40
N GLN A 125 -0.45 -15.96 12.57
CA GLN A 125 -0.90 -15.06 11.50
C GLN A 125 -0.15 -13.73 11.49
N ALA A 126 -0.16 -13.09 10.32
CA ALA A 126 0.22 -11.69 10.14
C ALA A 126 -0.97 -10.93 9.56
N ILE A 127 -1.24 -9.74 10.10
CA ILE A 127 -2.29 -8.83 9.63
C ILE A 127 -1.62 -7.57 9.13
N ILE A 128 -1.85 -7.22 7.87
CA ILE A 128 -1.33 -6.00 7.25
C ILE A 128 -2.51 -5.07 7.00
N THR A 129 -2.53 -3.91 7.65
CA THR A 129 -3.53 -2.87 7.43
C THR A 129 -2.93 -1.75 6.59
N VAL A 130 -3.45 -1.55 5.40
CA VAL A 130 -3.05 -0.48 4.48
C VAL A 130 -4.02 0.67 4.62
N THR A 131 -3.50 1.88 4.80
CA THR A 131 -4.29 3.11 4.92
C THR A 131 -3.96 4.05 3.76
N ALA A 132 -4.96 4.37 2.95
CA ALA A 132 -4.85 5.34 1.88
C ALA A 132 -4.74 6.77 2.40
N GLU A 133 -4.39 7.72 1.53
CA GLU A 133 -4.27 9.13 1.88
C GLU A 133 -5.60 9.73 2.40
N ASN A 134 -6.76 9.28 1.88
CA ASN A 134 -8.09 9.71 2.32
C ASN A 134 -8.60 8.96 3.57
N ASN A 135 -7.77 8.10 4.18
CA ASN A 135 -8.05 7.22 5.31
C ASN A 135 -8.92 5.99 4.99
N ASP A 136 -9.19 5.67 3.73
CA ASP A 136 -9.74 4.36 3.37
C ASP A 136 -8.73 3.27 3.74
N GLN A 137 -9.24 2.12 4.18
CA GLN A 137 -8.39 1.03 4.66
C GLN A 137 -8.72 -0.29 3.96
N MET A 138 -7.67 -1.11 3.77
CA MET A 138 -7.76 -2.51 3.36
C MET A 138 -6.85 -3.35 4.23
N THR A 139 -7.32 -4.54 4.60
CA THR A 139 -6.56 -5.46 5.46
C THR A 139 -6.28 -6.75 4.72
N TYR A 140 -5.03 -7.22 4.81
CA TYR A 140 -4.58 -8.52 4.31
C TYR A 140 -4.20 -9.39 5.50
N THR A 141 -4.60 -10.65 5.49
CA THR A 141 -4.26 -11.61 6.55
C THR A 141 -3.53 -12.80 5.94
N ILE A 142 -2.37 -13.13 6.51
CA ILE A 142 -1.59 -14.31 6.15
C ILE A 142 -1.69 -15.30 7.31
N TYR A 143 -2.20 -16.48 7.05
CA TYR A 143 -2.26 -17.58 7.99
C TYR A 143 -1.09 -18.53 7.74
N PHE A 144 -0.30 -18.82 8.78
CA PHE A 144 0.80 -19.73 8.70
C PHE A 144 0.43 -21.10 9.27
N THR A 145 0.86 -22.15 8.60
CA THR A 145 0.81 -23.52 9.10
C THR A 145 2.21 -24.10 9.02
N ILE A 146 2.53 -25.08 9.89
CA ILE A 146 3.83 -25.78 9.84
C ILE A 146 3.60 -27.16 9.26
N ALA A 147 4.38 -27.51 8.23
CA ALA A 147 4.37 -28.84 7.62
C ALA A 147 4.63 -29.94 8.68
N LYS A 148 3.97 -31.07 8.53
CA LYS A 148 4.20 -32.22 9.39
C LYS A 148 5.50 -32.91 9.02
N ASN A 149 6.13 -33.57 10.02
CA ASN A 149 7.27 -34.41 9.75
C ASN A 149 6.84 -35.60 8.86
N THR A 150 7.57 -35.80 7.80
CA THR A 150 7.36 -36.94 6.87
C THR A 150 8.36 -38.10 7.12
N ASP A 151 9.26 -37.96 8.10
CA ASP A 151 10.20 -39.03 8.48
C ASP A 151 9.47 -40.14 9.19
N ALA A 152 9.43 -41.32 8.57
CA ALA A 152 8.80 -42.52 9.07
C ALA A 152 9.86 -43.60 9.47
N THR A 153 11.09 -43.18 9.71
CA THR A 153 12.16 -44.06 10.12
C THR A 153 12.16 -44.32 11.65
N LEU A 154 12.71 -45.43 12.06
CA LEU A 154 12.94 -45.72 13.48
C LEU A 154 14.27 -45.12 13.93
N SER A 155 14.31 -44.49 15.10
CA SER A 155 15.56 -44.04 15.72
C SER A 155 16.31 -45.16 16.46
N GLY A 156 15.68 -46.27 16.74
CA GLY A 156 16.27 -47.43 17.41
C GLY A 156 15.26 -48.54 17.65
N ILE A 157 15.74 -49.78 17.75
CA ILE A 157 14.98 -50.94 18.22
C ILE A 157 15.60 -51.40 19.53
N TYR A 158 14.79 -51.62 20.56
CA TYR A 158 15.23 -52.05 21.88
C TYR A 158 14.63 -53.40 22.23
N ALA A 159 15.45 -54.34 22.74
CA ALA A 159 15.03 -55.61 23.31
C ALA A 159 15.31 -55.56 24.82
N ASP A 160 14.28 -55.69 25.67
CA ASP A 160 14.37 -55.60 27.14
C ASP A 160 15.12 -54.34 27.63
N GLY A 161 14.93 -53.20 26.92
CA GLY A 161 15.60 -51.93 27.22
C GLY A 161 17.04 -51.79 26.72
N ILE A 162 17.56 -52.80 26.04
CA ILE A 162 18.90 -52.80 25.44
C ILE A 162 18.76 -52.51 23.94
N LEU A 163 19.51 -51.51 23.45
CA LEU A 163 19.53 -51.16 22.03
C LEU A 163 20.07 -52.33 21.22
N VAL A 164 19.34 -52.76 20.20
CA VAL A 164 19.80 -53.77 19.22
C VAL A 164 21.06 -53.23 18.55
N ALA A 165 22.16 -53.97 18.68
CA ALA A 165 23.45 -53.54 18.15
C ALA A 165 23.41 -53.41 16.61
N ASN A 166 24.11 -52.39 16.11
CA ASN A 166 24.20 -52.03 14.69
C ASN A 166 22.86 -51.71 14.03
N PHE A 167 21.86 -51.24 14.82
CA PHE A 167 20.62 -50.75 14.23
C PHE A 167 20.90 -49.61 13.24
N ASP A 168 20.34 -49.72 12.05
CA ASP A 168 20.35 -48.69 11.00
C ASP A 168 18.93 -48.59 10.42
N ALA A 169 18.36 -47.38 10.46
CA ALA A 169 16.98 -47.10 10.06
C ALA A 169 16.63 -47.50 8.60
N ILE A 170 17.65 -47.65 7.75
CA ILE A 170 17.49 -48.02 6.33
C ILE A 170 17.93 -49.46 6.02
N THR A 171 18.43 -50.20 7.01
CA THR A 171 18.81 -51.62 6.85
C THR A 171 17.64 -52.52 7.23
N PHE A 172 17.18 -53.39 6.31
CA PHE A 172 15.99 -54.23 6.48
C PHE A 172 16.27 -55.66 6.98
N ASN A 173 17.55 -56.02 7.20
CA ASN A 173 17.94 -57.32 7.69
C ASN A 173 18.89 -57.21 8.89
N TYR A 174 18.49 -57.80 10.01
CA TYR A 174 19.24 -57.86 11.27
C TYR A 174 19.42 -59.32 11.72
#